data_adca8653ea0f27356e366e48a29b9737
#
_entry.id   adca8653ea0f27356e366e48a29b9737
#
_cell.length_a   1.000
_cell.length_b   1.000
_cell.length_c   1.000
_cell.angle_alpha   90.00
_cell.angle_beta   90.00
_cell.angle_gamma   90.00
#
_symmetry.space_group_name_H-M   'P 1'
#
loop_
_entity.id
_entity.type
_entity.pdbx_description
1 polymer ?
#
loop_
_entity_poly.entity_id
_entity_poly.type
_entity_poly.pdbx_seq_one_letter_code
_entity_poly.pdbx_strand_id
1 'polypeptide(L)'
;MKRRHFIGAGIVAVGTGASGPAWSQAKITGDVRLLCGFAPGGNADLLCRLIAESARSEIGQNIIVENKSGAGGFIANETVANAPPGGRTIGLAAMAAMSVSPVLPGLKLPINVDTDLTPIGSVANVYNVLVFAKSAPFRSVPE
;
A
#
# COMPACT_ATOMS: atom_id res chain seq x y z
N MET A 1 -9.65 82.30 8.19
CA MET A 1 -9.12 81.60 9.34
C MET A 1 -9.99 80.37 9.64
N LYS A 2 -9.69 79.11 9.16
CA LYS A 2 -10.33 77.87 9.61
C LYS A 2 -9.33 76.75 9.39
N ARG A 3 -8.80 76.22 10.48
CA ARG A 3 -7.89 75.04 10.50
C ARG A 3 -8.71 73.76 10.27
N ARG A 4 -8.39 73.02 9.23
CA ARG A 4 -8.96 71.69 8.95
C ARG A 4 -8.01 70.65 9.50
N HIS A 5 -8.44 69.91 10.51
CA HIS A 5 -7.75 68.74 11.06
C HIS A 5 -7.98 67.62 10.13
N PHE A 6 -6.89 67.07 9.58
CA PHE A 6 -6.89 65.86 8.81
C PHE A 6 -6.67 64.69 9.79
N ILE A 7 -7.72 63.88 10.02
CA ILE A 7 -7.64 62.67 10.82
C ILE A 7 -7.22 61.56 9.88
N GLY A 8 -5.97 61.09 9.98
CA GLY A 8 -5.47 59.95 9.28
C GLY A 8 -6.06 58.65 9.88
N ALA A 9 -6.93 58.00 9.12
CA ALA A 9 -7.41 56.67 9.46
C ALA A 9 -6.31 55.62 9.13
N GLY A 10 -5.66 55.10 10.17
CA GLY A 10 -4.73 53.96 10.03
C GLY A 10 -5.52 52.67 9.73
N ILE A 11 -5.34 52.12 8.57
CA ILE A 11 -5.85 50.80 8.21
C ILE A 11 -4.93 49.77 8.88
N VAL A 12 -5.41 49.18 9.96
CA VAL A 12 -4.78 47.95 10.53
C VAL A 12 -5.15 46.77 9.64
N ALA A 13 -4.24 46.38 8.78
CA ALA A 13 -4.37 45.13 8.02
C ALA A 13 -4.16 43.95 8.98
N VAL A 14 -5.28 43.42 9.47
CA VAL A 14 -5.27 42.12 10.18
C VAL A 14 -4.94 41.06 9.16
N GLY A 15 -3.66 40.65 9.14
CA GLY A 15 -3.21 39.49 8.37
C GLY A 15 -3.88 38.23 8.91
N THR A 16 -4.96 37.78 8.29
CA THR A 16 -5.49 36.43 8.48
C THR A 16 -4.48 35.45 7.89
N GLY A 17 -3.56 34.98 8.73
CA GLY A 17 -2.71 33.85 8.38
C GLY A 17 -3.61 32.67 8.03
N ALA A 18 -3.65 32.29 6.76
CA ALA A 18 -4.25 31.08 6.31
C ALA A 18 -3.45 29.91 6.92
N SER A 19 -3.84 29.47 8.11
CA SER A 19 -3.44 28.18 8.65
C SER A 19 -4.09 27.13 7.76
N GLY A 20 -3.38 26.71 6.70
CA GLY A 20 -3.74 25.53 5.95
C GLY A 20 -3.90 24.33 6.90
N PRO A 21 -4.77 23.37 6.58
CA PRO A 21 -4.92 22.19 7.41
C PRO A 21 -3.55 21.55 7.57
N ALA A 22 -2.98 21.63 8.77
CA ALA A 22 -1.82 20.82 9.12
C ALA A 22 -2.31 19.39 9.09
N TRP A 23 -2.00 18.67 8.03
CA TRP A 23 -2.18 17.24 7.94
C TRP A 23 -1.23 16.65 8.96
N SER A 24 -1.72 16.52 10.17
CA SER A 24 -1.03 15.77 11.21
C SER A 24 -0.89 14.33 10.69
N GLN A 25 0.28 14.01 10.19
CA GLN A 25 0.62 12.62 9.90
C GLN A 25 0.53 11.88 11.24
N ALA A 26 -0.52 11.09 11.40
CA ALA A 26 -0.66 10.24 12.57
C ALA A 26 0.58 9.33 12.62
N LYS A 27 1.45 9.59 13.59
CA LYS A 27 2.68 8.82 13.74
C LYS A 27 2.29 7.40 14.11
N ILE A 28 2.62 6.44 13.23
CA ILE A 28 2.46 5.02 13.54
C ILE A 28 3.36 4.72 14.74
N THR A 29 2.78 4.21 15.83
CA THR A 29 3.52 3.85 17.04
C THR A 29 3.47 2.33 17.25
N GLY A 30 4.64 1.72 17.48
CA GLY A 30 4.79 0.27 17.66
C GLY A 30 5.11 -0.46 16.35
N ASP A 31 5.37 -1.75 16.46
CA ASP A 31 5.78 -2.58 15.33
C ASP A 31 4.72 -2.65 14.24
N VAL A 32 5.15 -2.62 12.98
CA VAL A 32 4.32 -2.81 11.79
C VAL A 32 4.48 -4.26 11.33
N ARG A 33 3.37 -4.93 11.06
CA ARG A 33 3.34 -6.29 10.49
C ARG A 33 3.17 -6.20 8.98
N LEU A 34 4.12 -6.74 8.24
CA LEU A 34 4.03 -6.87 6.77
C LEU A 34 3.74 -8.32 6.41
N LEU A 35 2.52 -8.58 5.96
CA LEU A 35 2.07 -9.91 5.60
C LEU A 35 2.47 -10.24 4.15
N CYS A 36 3.18 -11.35 3.98
CA CYS A 36 3.53 -11.93 2.68
C CYS A 36 2.66 -13.15 2.41
N GLY A 37 1.83 -13.12 1.35
CA GLY A 37 0.92 -14.19 0.97
C GLY A 37 1.58 -15.40 0.33
N PHE A 38 2.92 -15.49 0.36
CA PHE A 38 3.72 -16.51 -0.32
C PHE A 38 4.74 -17.14 0.62
N ALA A 39 5.27 -18.30 0.20
CA ALA A 39 6.24 -19.03 0.99
C ALA A 39 7.54 -18.24 1.21
N PRO A 40 8.20 -18.44 2.36
CA PRO A 40 9.51 -17.86 2.62
C PRO A 40 10.54 -18.25 1.55
N GLY A 41 11.47 -17.32 1.26
CA GLY A 41 12.55 -17.54 0.27
C GLY A 41 12.15 -17.31 -1.19
N GLY A 42 10.88 -17.06 -1.50
CA GLY A 42 10.43 -16.68 -2.84
C GLY A 42 10.63 -15.18 -3.14
N ASN A 43 10.38 -14.78 -4.39
CA ASN A 43 10.52 -13.38 -4.82
C ASN A 43 9.65 -12.42 -3.99
N ALA A 44 8.44 -12.82 -3.63
CA ALA A 44 7.55 -12.02 -2.81
C ALA A 44 8.09 -11.81 -1.38
N ASP A 45 8.66 -12.85 -0.77
CA ASP A 45 9.29 -12.77 0.55
C ASP A 45 10.51 -11.86 0.52
N LEU A 46 11.35 -11.98 -0.51
CA LEU A 46 12.50 -11.10 -0.71
C LEU A 46 12.07 -9.63 -0.81
N LEU A 47 11.03 -9.34 -1.61
CA LEU A 47 10.48 -8.00 -1.72
C LEU A 47 9.97 -7.48 -0.37
N CYS A 48 9.21 -8.29 0.38
CA CYS A 48 8.74 -7.91 1.70
C CYS A 48 9.90 -7.54 2.64
N ARG A 49 10.99 -8.32 2.63
CA ARG A 49 12.16 -8.04 3.48
C ARG A 49 12.91 -6.78 3.05
N LEU A 50 13.05 -6.54 1.75
CA LEU A 50 13.65 -5.32 1.23
C LEU A 50 12.82 -4.07 1.59
N ILE A 51 11.48 -4.17 1.47
CA ILE A 51 10.57 -3.10 1.89
C ILE A 51 10.72 -2.84 3.40
N ALA A 52 10.70 -3.91 4.21
CA ALA A 52 10.81 -3.81 5.65
C ALA A 52 12.11 -3.12 6.08
N GLU A 53 13.22 -3.45 5.44
CA GLU A 53 14.53 -2.84 5.73
C GLU A 53 14.56 -1.36 5.30
N SER A 54 14.12 -1.06 4.07
CA SER A 54 14.14 0.31 3.55
C SER A 54 13.18 1.25 4.31
N ALA A 55 11.98 0.78 4.63
CA ALA A 55 10.98 1.60 5.28
C ALA A 55 11.23 1.79 6.79
N ARG A 56 12.02 0.93 7.43
CA ARG A 56 12.36 1.04 8.85
C ARG A 56 12.97 2.39 9.18
N SER A 57 13.91 2.88 8.36
CA SER A 57 14.57 4.16 8.56
C SER A 57 13.63 5.35 8.43
N GLU A 58 12.67 5.27 7.52
CA GLU A 58 11.71 6.35 7.23
C GLU A 58 10.58 6.40 8.26
N ILE A 59 10.04 5.24 8.64
CA ILE A 59 8.91 5.15 9.58
C ILE A 59 9.38 5.27 11.03
N GLY A 60 10.64 4.91 11.31
CA GLY A 60 11.19 4.88 12.67
C GLY A 60 10.58 3.78 13.55
N GLN A 61 10.01 2.72 12.93
CA GLN A 61 9.40 1.58 13.60
C GLN A 61 9.94 0.27 13.04
N ASN A 62 9.90 -0.81 13.81
CA ASN A 62 10.21 -2.12 13.28
C ASN A 62 9.10 -2.60 12.33
N ILE A 63 9.51 -3.21 11.21
CA ILE A 63 8.60 -3.89 10.31
C ILE A 63 8.91 -5.39 10.35
N ILE A 64 7.92 -6.16 10.81
CA ILE A 64 8.02 -7.61 10.99
C ILE A 64 7.35 -8.28 9.79
N VAL A 65 8.14 -9.03 9.02
CA VAL A 65 7.61 -9.80 7.87
C VAL A 65 7.06 -11.13 8.36
N GLU A 66 5.78 -11.39 8.05
CA GLU A 66 5.11 -12.65 8.37
C GLU A 66 4.62 -13.31 7.09
N ASN A 67 5.01 -14.56 6.86
CA ASN A 67 4.56 -15.32 5.70
C ASN A 67 3.26 -16.09 6.04
N LYS A 68 2.18 -15.77 5.31
CA LYS A 68 0.88 -16.46 5.39
C LYS A 68 0.49 -16.96 4.01
N SER A 69 1.10 -18.06 3.59
CA SER A 69 0.90 -18.64 2.27
C SER A 69 -0.46 -19.31 2.12
N GLY A 70 -1.01 -19.27 0.92
CA GLY A 70 -2.20 -20.02 0.54
C GLY A 70 -3.21 -19.22 -0.27
N ALA A 71 -4.05 -19.94 -1.01
CA ALA A 71 -5.11 -19.38 -1.86
C ALA A 71 -4.65 -18.22 -2.75
N GLY A 72 -3.45 -18.32 -3.38
CA GLY A 72 -2.92 -17.24 -4.23
C GLY A 72 -2.59 -15.94 -3.48
N GLY A 73 -2.41 -16.00 -2.16
CA GLY A 73 -2.15 -14.84 -1.30
C GLY A 73 -3.39 -14.31 -0.58
N PHE A 74 -4.58 -14.86 -0.83
CA PHE A 74 -5.81 -14.38 -0.20
C PHE A 74 -5.84 -14.57 1.31
N ILE A 75 -5.17 -15.59 1.87
CA ILE A 75 -5.09 -15.79 3.33
C ILE A 75 -4.40 -14.59 4.01
N ALA A 76 -3.33 -14.09 3.42
CA ALA A 76 -2.66 -12.88 3.92
C ALA A 76 -3.56 -11.64 3.76
N ASN A 77 -4.17 -11.47 2.57
CA ASN A 77 -5.03 -10.32 2.28
C ASN A 77 -6.26 -10.27 3.19
N GLU A 78 -6.90 -11.41 3.46
CA GLU A 78 -8.00 -11.53 4.43
C GLU A 78 -7.55 -11.16 5.83
N THR A 79 -6.33 -11.56 6.21
CA THR A 79 -5.77 -11.17 7.52
C THR A 79 -5.55 -9.66 7.59
N VAL A 80 -5.15 -8.99 6.49
CA VAL A 80 -5.03 -7.53 6.44
C VAL A 80 -6.39 -6.87 6.54
N ALA A 81 -7.37 -7.34 5.77
CA ALA A 81 -8.73 -6.79 5.75
C ALA A 81 -9.41 -6.86 7.12
N ASN A 82 -9.17 -7.93 7.88
CA ASN A 82 -9.73 -8.12 9.22
C ASN A 82 -8.85 -7.53 10.34
N ALA A 83 -7.74 -6.88 10.02
CA ALA A 83 -6.88 -6.28 11.03
C ALA A 83 -7.50 -4.99 11.61
N PRO A 84 -7.21 -4.65 12.87
CA PRO A 84 -7.64 -3.38 13.43
C PRO A 84 -7.17 -2.19 12.57
N PRO A 85 -8.04 -1.19 12.32
CA PRO A 85 -7.66 0.00 11.59
C PRO A 85 -6.59 0.79 12.35
N GLY A 86 -5.56 1.25 11.67
CA GLY A 86 -4.44 1.96 12.32
C GLY A 86 -3.13 1.84 11.56
N GLY A 87 -3.11 1.18 10.40
CA GLY A 87 -1.95 1.11 9.51
C GLY A 87 -0.79 0.23 10.01
N ARG A 88 -0.98 -0.52 11.11
CA ARG A 88 0.06 -1.41 11.66
C ARG A 88 0.08 -2.80 11.04
N THR A 89 -0.91 -3.14 10.24
CA THR A 89 -0.92 -4.40 9.48
C THR A 89 -1.08 -4.05 8.01
N ILE A 90 -0.08 -4.36 7.23
CA ILE A 90 -0.03 -4.13 5.79
C ILE A 90 0.27 -5.46 5.09
N GLY A 91 0.05 -5.55 3.79
CA GLY A 91 0.28 -6.78 3.04
C GLY A 91 0.87 -6.54 1.67
N LEU A 92 1.65 -7.49 1.19
CA LEU A 92 2.05 -7.57 -0.21
C LEU A 92 1.01 -8.39 -0.97
N ALA A 93 0.28 -7.74 -1.85
CA ALA A 93 -0.74 -8.37 -2.68
C ALA A 93 -0.23 -8.58 -4.11
N ALA A 94 -0.51 -9.75 -4.67
CA ALA A 94 -0.23 -10.04 -6.08
C ALA A 94 -1.34 -9.44 -6.97
N MET A 95 -0.95 -8.96 -8.16
CA MET A 95 -1.91 -8.44 -9.15
C MET A 95 -3.02 -9.44 -9.49
N ALA A 96 -2.69 -10.73 -9.62
CA ALA A 96 -3.67 -11.76 -9.89
C ALA A 96 -4.77 -11.83 -8.83
N ALA A 97 -4.41 -11.69 -7.56
CA ALA A 97 -5.38 -11.66 -6.46
C ALA A 97 -6.24 -10.39 -6.47
N MET A 98 -5.67 -9.25 -6.84
CA MET A 98 -6.35 -7.95 -6.78
C MET A 98 -7.20 -7.65 -8.02
N SER A 99 -6.75 -8.04 -9.22
CA SER A 99 -7.38 -7.60 -10.47
C SER A 99 -7.99 -8.75 -11.27
N VAL A 100 -7.42 -9.97 -11.22
CA VAL A 100 -7.91 -11.10 -12.02
C VAL A 100 -8.93 -11.92 -11.24
N SER A 101 -8.63 -12.31 -10.02
CA SER A 101 -9.52 -13.17 -9.24
C SER A 101 -10.92 -12.61 -9.01
N PRO A 102 -11.13 -11.30 -8.78
CA PRO A 102 -12.48 -10.75 -8.58
C PRO A 102 -13.39 -10.87 -9.79
N VAL A 103 -12.84 -10.93 -11.00
CA VAL A 103 -13.61 -11.00 -12.25
C VAL A 103 -13.77 -12.42 -12.79
N LEU A 104 -13.20 -13.43 -12.13
CA LEU A 104 -13.33 -14.82 -12.55
C LEU A 104 -14.72 -15.37 -12.22
N PRO A 105 -15.46 -15.89 -13.21
CA PRO A 105 -16.79 -16.47 -13.00
C PRO A 105 -16.75 -17.65 -12.01
N GLY A 106 -17.64 -17.63 -11.04
CA GLY A 106 -17.81 -18.73 -10.08
C GLY A 106 -16.77 -18.77 -8.94
N LEU A 107 -15.78 -17.89 -8.94
CA LEU A 107 -14.83 -17.80 -7.83
C LEU A 107 -15.43 -16.96 -6.68
N LYS A 108 -15.58 -17.60 -5.51
CA LYS A 108 -15.98 -16.89 -4.29
C LYS A 108 -14.73 -16.47 -3.52
N LEU A 109 -14.57 -15.18 -3.33
CA LEU A 109 -13.47 -14.62 -2.57
C LEU A 109 -13.87 -14.43 -1.11
N PRO A 110 -12.94 -14.56 -0.14
CA PRO A 110 -13.22 -14.35 1.27
C PRO A 110 -13.40 -12.87 1.63
N ILE A 111 -12.94 -11.97 0.78
CA ILE A 111 -12.99 -10.51 0.96
C ILE A 111 -13.39 -9.83 -0.34
N ASN A 112 -13.91 -8.62 -0.24
CA ASN A 112 -14.08 -7.71 -1.37
C ASN A 112 -12.84 -6.82 -1.49
N VAL A 113 -12.03 -7.03 -2.54
CA VAL A 113 -10.74 -6.33 -2.71
C VAL A 113 -10.88 -4.82 -2.90
N ASP A 114 -12.03 -4.35 -3.41
CA ASP A 114 -12.29 -2.95 -3.69
C ASP A 114 -12.72 -2.16 -2.45
N THR A 115 -13.36 -2.84 -1.49
CA THR A 115 -13.92 -2.18 -0.29
C THR A 115 -13.17 -2.48 0.99
N ASP A 116 -12.58 -3.67 1.10
CA ASP A 116 -12.01 -4.15 2.35
C ASP A 116 -10.50 -3.88 2.46
N LEU A 117 -9.87 -3.45 1.34
CA LEU A 117 -8.46 -3.12 1.29
C LEU A 117 -8.24 -1.71 0.72
N THR A 118 -7.25 -1.02 1.26
CA THR A 118 -6.82 0.28 0.73
C THR A 118 -5.43 0.12 0.08
N PRO A 119 -5.29 0.33 -1.24
CA PRO A 119 -3.99 0.24 -1.89
C PRO A 119 -3.08 1.39 -1.47
N ILE A 120 -1.82 1.07 -1.14
CA ILE A 120 -0.80 2.05 -0.79
C ILE A 120 0.00 2.45 -2.03
N GLY A 121 0.40 1.47 -2.83
CA GLY A 121 1.18 1.72 -4.04
C GLY A 121 1.71 0.43 -4.67
N SER A 122 2.27 0.57 -5.88
CA SER A 122 2.94 -0.53 -6.58
C SER A 122 4.41 -0.62 -6.14
N VAL A 123 4.84 -1.82 -5.82
CA VAL A 123 6.20 -2.08 -5.29
C VAL A 123 7.15 -2.55 -6.38
N ALA A 124 6.69 -3.46 -7.24
CA ALA A 124 7.51 -4.04 -8.30
C ALA A 124 6.63 -4.59 -9.43
N ASN A 125 7.22 -4.65 -10.62
CA ASN A 125 6.66 -5.39 -11.75
C ASN A 125 7.35 -6.74 -11.85
N VAL A 126 6.56 -7.82 -11.90
CA VAL A 126 7.05 -9.19 -12.07
C VAL A 126 6.63 -9.70 -13.44
N TYR A 127 7.60 -10.07 -14.24
CA TYR A 127 7.36 -10.64 -15.56
C TYR A 127 7.26 -12.17 -15.45
N ASN A 128 6.21 -12.74 -16.03
CA ASN A 128 6.06 -14.18 -16.15
C ASN A 128 6.61 -14.63 -17.50
N VAL A 129 7.36 -15.74 -17.50
CA VAL A 129 7.93 -16.32 -18.70
C VAL A 129 7.37 -17.73 -18.86
N LEU A 130 6.80 -18.01 -20.03
CA LEU A 130 6.40 -19.36 -20.38
C LEU A 130 7.64 -20.13 -20.85
N VAL A 131 7.89 -21.26 -20.24
CA VAL A 131 9.00 -22.14 -20.59
C VAL A 131 8.50 -23.56 -20.81
N PHE A 132 9.15 -24.27 -21.75
CA PHE A 132 8.91 -25.70 -21.98
C PHE A 132 10.21 -26.43 -22.22
N ALA A 133 10.18 -27.73 -22.03
CA ALA A 133 11.36 -28.58 -22.21
C ALA A 133 11.88 -28.52 -23.66
N LYS A 134 13.20 -28.56 -23.85
CA LYS A 134 13.82 -28.59 -25.18
C LYS A 134 13.30 -29.75 -26.05
N SER A 135 12.85 -30.84 -25.44
CA SER A 135 12.28 -32.02 -26.08
C SER A 135 10.80 -31.89 -26.42
N ALA A 136 10.14 -30.77 -26.10
CA ALA A 136 8.74 -30.56 -26.42
C ALA A 136 8.53 -30.60 -27.95
N PRO A 137 7.40 -31.12 -28.42
CA PRO A 137 7.13 -31.25 -29.86
C PRO A 137 6.80 -29.91 -30.54
N PHE A 138 6.47 -28.88 -29.77
CA PHE A 138 6.14 -27.54 -30.27
C PHE A 138 7.30 -26.57 -30.02
N ARG A 139 7.35 -25.50 -30.83
CA ARG A 139 8.39 -24.46 -30.80
C ARG A 139 7.85 -23.06 -30.55
N SER A 140 6.56 -22.89 -30.62
CA SER A 140 5.88 -21.61 -30.44
C SER A 140 4.55 -21.78 -29.69
N VAL A 141 4.02 -20.67 -29.14
CA VAL A 141 2.73 -20.68 -28.43
C VAL A 141 1.53 -20.98 -29.32
N PRO A 142 1.50 -20.58 -30.63
CA PRO A 142 0.39 -20.94 -31.53
C PRO A 142 0.33 -22.40 -31.93
N GLU A 143 1.36 -23.20 -31.66
CA GLU A 143 1.42 -24.66 -31.94
C GLU A 143 0.91 -25.46 -30.74
#